data_3605c5bfbbd1a3fc5936548a150da859
#
_entry.id   3605c5bfbbd1a3fc5936548a150da859
#
_cell.length_a   1.000
_cell.length_b   1.000
_cell.length_c   1.000
_cell.angle_alpha   90.00
_cell.angle_beta   90.00
_cell.angle_gamma   90.00
#
_symmetry.space_group_name_H-M   'P 1'
#
loop_
_entity.id
_entity.type
_entity.pdbx_description
1 polymer ?
#
loop_
_entity_poly.entity_id
_entity_poly.type
_entity_poly.pdbx_seq_one_letter_code
_entity_poly.pdbx_strand_id
1 'polypeptide(L)'
;MVAGRTGPREASVKLLEHQAKERLRGVGIECPTGRVARSPQEAEKAAQELGPVVIKAQVPIGGRGKAGGVKLAKTPAEAHDAAAAILGMEIHGYSVPSVLCEEALQIVKEIYLGVTVDRDRRSMVVILSFAGGMEIEEVAENSPEKIAKLWPDPFAGPQPFEIRELVLRALEAVGGDETLPKGRYLAELVPVVQRLFQLSQQLDASLCEINPLVVTQSGQVIAGDAKIEIDQNAEFRHHDLVRELGPDASAATSGDDPLEVEARRRGLTYVHLGGNVGIIGNGAGLVMNTVDLVKQQGGSPANFLDIGGGAKAEVVKQALEMLLLDPAVKGVFVNIFGGITRGDAVARGLISARDELGLTLPLVVRMTGTREEEGRQLLEAAGITPAESAPEAARKIVDLVGVQGGA
;
A
#
# COMPACT_ATOMS: atom_id res chain seq x y z
N MET A 1 1.76 -23.64 10.53
CA MET A 1 2.71 -22.95 9.65
C MET A 1 1.90 -22.40 8.50
N VAL A 2 1.38 -21.18 8.63
CA VAL A 2 0.73 -20.46 7.54
C VAL A 2 1.68 -19.32 7.20
N ALA A 3 2.52 -19.56 6.17
CA ALA A 3 3.37 -18.55 5.58
C ALA A 3 2.50 -17.39 5.09
N GLY A 4 2.85 -16.18 5.50
CA GLY A 4 2.15 -14.96 5.12
C GLY A 4 1.99 -14.89 3.60
N ARG A 5 0.75 -14.88 3.14
CA ARG A 5 0.39 -14.54 1.77
C ARG A 5 0.62 -13.04 1.59
N THR A 6 1.80 -12.67 1.13
CA THR A 6 1.99 -11.38 0.49
C THR A 6 1.33 -11.44 -0.89
N GLY A 7 0.02 -11.22 -0.93
CA GLY A 7 -0.66 -10.85 -2.19
C GLY A 7 -0.08 -9.51 -2.67
N PRO A 8 -0.25 -9.16 -3.96
CA PRO A 8 0.19 -7.87 -4.46
C PRO A 8 -0.39 -6.77 -3.57
N ARG A 9 0.48 -5.94 -2.99
CA ARG A 9 0.04 -4.77 -2.22
C ARG A 9 -0.69 -3.86 -3.20
N GLU A 10 -1.98 -3.67 -2.99
CA GLU A 10 -2.73 -2.67 -3.74
C GLU A 10 -2.05 -1.32 -3.50
N ALA A 11 -1.72 -0.63 -4.57
CA ALA A 11 -1.23 0.72 -4.47
C ALA A 11 -2.33 1.58 -3.83
N SER A 12 -2.02 2.23 -2.73
CA SER A 12 -2.94 3.09 -1.99
C SER A 12 -2.31 4.48 -1.82
N VAL A 13 -3.13 5.52 -1.85
CA VAL A 13 -2.68 6.88 -1.52
C VAL A 13 -2.59 6.97 0.00
N LYS A 14 -1.37 7.04 0.52
CA LYS A 14 -1.09 7.07 1.96
C LYS A 14 -0.92 8.51 2.42
N LEU A 15 -1.71 8.92 3.41
CA LEU A 15 -1.57 10.22 4.03
C LEU A 15 -0.41 10.20 5.04
N LEU A 16 0.34 11.30 5.11
CA LEU A 16 1.24 11.53 6.25
C LEU A 16 0.43 11.76 7.52
N GLU A 17 1.01 11.49 8.70
CA GLU A 17 0.29 11.60 9.97
C GLU A 17 -0.39 12.96 10.18
N HIS A 18 0.28 14.07 9.87
CA HIS A 18 -0.31 15.40 10.03
C HIS A 18 -1.52 15.61 9.10
N GLN A 19 -1.47 15.08 7.87
CA GLN A 19 -2.57 15.14 6.90
C GLN A 19 -3.75 14.27 7.37
N ALA A 20 -3.46 13.05 7.85
CA ALA A 20 -4.48 12.17 8.43
C ALA A 20 -5.18 12.82 9.63
N LYS A 21 -4.42 13.43 10.55
CA LYS A 21 -4.97 14.14 11.70
C LYS A 21 -5.80 15.37 11.32
N GLU A 22 -5.46 16.02 10.24
CA GLU A 22 -6.29 17.12 9.71
C GLU A 22 -7.67 16.62 9.27
N ARG A 23 -7.73 15.47 8.60
CA ARG A 23 -9.01 14.83 8.23
C ARG A 23 -9.80 14.38 9.46
N LEU A 24 -9.13 13.83 10.48
CA LEU A 24 -9.76 13.47 11.75
C LEU A 24 -10.38 14.69 12.46
N ARG A 25 -9.64 15.82 12.53
CA ARG A 25 -10.18 17.08 13.08
C ARG A 25 -11.38 17.57 12.28
N GLY A 26 -11.35 17.46 10.95
CA GLY A 26 -12.45 17.84 10.06
C GLY A 26 -13.78 17.15 10.35
N VAL A 27 -13.73 15.93 10.91
CA VAL A 27 -14.93 15.19 11.35
C VAL A 27 -15.14 15.26 12.87
N GLY A 28 -14.39 16.09 13.59
CA GLY A 28 -14.54 16.33 15.02
C GLY A 28 -13.91 15.26 15.92
N ILE A 29 -12.92 14.52 15.43
CA ILE A 29 -12.07 13.65 16.27
C ILE A 29 -10.90 14.51 16.77
N GLU A 30 -10.74 14.57 18.09
CA GLU A 30 -9.69 15.37 18.70
C GLU A 30 -8.30 14.78 18.43
N CYS A 31 -7.35 15.66 18.15
CA CYS A 31 -5.94 15.33 17.93
C CYS A 31 -5.06 16.35 18.67
N PRO A 32 -3.84 15.99 19.08
CA PRO A 32 -2.91 16.91 19.73
C PRO A 32 -2.67 18.16 18.88
N THR A 33 -2.48 19.29 19.51
CA THR A 33 -2.04 20.50 18.81
C THR A 33 -0.63 20.27 18.29
N GLY A 34 -0.40 20.57 16.99
CA GLY A 34 0.88 20.29 16.38
C GLY A 34 1.21 21.20 15.20
N ARG A 35 2.49 21.23 14.85
CA ARG A 35 3.04 21.96 13.71
C ARG A 35 4.03 21.11 12.94
N VAL A 36 3.98 21.18 11.63
CA VAL A 36 4.99 20.57 10.75
C VAL A 36 6.22 21.47 10.72
N ALA A 37 7.40 20.89 10.90
CA ALA A 37 8.69 21.55 10.82
C ALA A 37 9.57 20.87 9.77
N ARG A 38 10.26 21.66 8.94
CA ARG A 38 11.21 21.23 7.92
C ARG A 38 12.65 21.55 8.25
N SER A 39 12.87 22.20 9.39
CA SER A 39 14.18 22.52 9.93
C SER A 39 14.19 22.36 11.46
N PRO A 40 15.38 22.15 12.06
CA PRO A 40 15.52 22.12 13.53
C PRO A 40 15.03 23.42 14.19
N GLN A 41 15.25 24.57 13.56
CA GLN A 41 14.82 25.88 14.06
C GLN A 41 13.31 26.04 14.09
N GLU A 42 12.60 25.48 13.10
CA GLU A 42 11.13 25.46 13.11
C GLU A 42 10.59 24.56 14.22
N ALA A 43 11.24 23.43 14.51
CA ALA A 43 10.87 22.53 15.61
C ALA A 43 11.12 23.19 16.98
N GLU A 44 12.23 23.90 17.13
CA GLU A 44 12.52 24.71 18.34
C GLU A 44 11.43 25.76 18.58
N LYS A 45 11.05 26.50 17.54
CA LYS A 45 9.96 27.47 17.62
C LYS A 45 8.62 26.83 17.96
N ALA A 46 8.30 25.69 17.39
CA ALA A 46 7.08 24.96 17.73
C ALA A 46 7.06 24.58 19.23
N ALA A 47 8.19 24.11 19.79
CA ALA A 47 8.31 23.77 21.19
C ALA A 47 8.26 25.02 22.12
N GLN A 48 8.70 26.19 21.65
CA GLN A 48 8.54 27.45 22.41
C GLN A 48 7.06 27.83 22.57
N GLU A 49 6.23 27.54 21.57
CA GLU A 49 4.80 27.85 21.57
C GLU A 49 3.95 26.78 22.29
N LEU A 50 4.29 25.50 22.14
CA LEU A 50 3.49 24.36 22.60
C LEU A 50 3.93 23.81 23.97
N GLY A 51 5.14 24.15 24.43
CA GLY A 51 5.76 23.52 25.59
C GLY A 51 6.43 22.17 25.24
N PRO A 52 6.41 21.18 26.13
CA PRO A 52 6.93 19.85 25.83
C PRO A 52 6.24 19.24 24.61
N VAL A 53 7.03 18.71 23.65
CA VAL A 53 6.53 18.18 22.38
C VAL A 53 7.08 16.79 22.10
N VAL A 54 6.33 16.03 21.30
CA VAL A 54 6.82 14.84 20.65
C VAL A 54 7.15 15.19 19.20
N ILE A 55 8.38 14.89 18.77
CA ILE A 55 8.88 15.10 17.42
C ILE A 55 8.72 13.77 16.64
N LYS A 56 7.94 13.78 15.58
CA LYS A 56 7.57 12.58 14.82
C LYS A 56 7.96 12.71 13.35
N ALA A 57 8.74 11.79 12.83
CA ALA A 57 9.05 11.70 11.40
C ALA A 57 7.78 11.64 10.55
N GLN A 58 7.73 12.39 9.45
CA GLN A 58 6.62 12.37 8.52
C GLN A 58 7.00 11.52 7.29
N VAL A 59 6.62 10.25 7.35
CA VAL A 59 6.77 9.25 6.28
C VAL A 59 5.48 8.42 6.17
N PRO A 60 5.12 7.90 4.97
CA PRO A 60 3.84 7.24 4.72
C PRO A 60 3.80 5.77 5.19
N ILE A 61 4.52 5.45 6.27
CA ILE A 61 4.63 4.08 6.82
C ILE A 61 4.49 4.07 8.35
N GLY A 62 4.11 2.90 8.88
CA GLY A 62 4.11 2.62 10.33
C GLY A 62 5.49 2.28 10.88
N GLY A 63 5.56 1.99 12.20
CA GLY A 63 6.80 1.53 12.84
C GLY A 63 7.86 2.61 13.05
N ARG A 64 7.55 3.89 12.86
CA ARG A 64 8.45 5.04 12.99
C ARG A 64 9.14 5.11 14.35
N GLY A 65 8.41 4.76 15.41
CA GLY A 65 8.96 4.73 16.77
C GLY A 65 10.08 3.70 16.93
N LYS A 66 9.87 2.48 16.42
CA LYS A 66 10.89 1.41 16.45
C LYS A 66 12.14 1.78 15.64
N ALA A 67 11.99 2.60 14.59
CA ALA A 67 13.08 3.10 13.76
C ALA A 67 13.77 4.36 14.32
N GLY A 68 13.38 4.87 15.50
CA GLY A 68 13.97 6.06 16.10
C GLY A 68 13.42 7.39 15.56
N GLY A 69 12.37 7.35 14.74
CA GLY A 69 11.71 8.51 14.13
C GLY A 69 10.73 9.23 15.04
N VAL A 70 10.65 8.87 16.35
CA VAL A 70 9.79 9.53 17.32
C VAL A 70 10.60 9.83 18.58
N LYS A 71 10.64 11.10 19.02
CA LYS A 71 11.38 11.54 20.20
C LYS A 71 10.59 12.55 21.02
N LEU A 72 10.60 12.37 22.35
CA LEU A 72 10.08 13.36 23.29
C LEU A 72 11.12 14.46 23.51
N ALA A 73 10.69 15.71 23.47
CA ALA A 73 11.49 16.89 23.80
C ALA A 73 10.77 17.73 24.86
N LYS A 74 11.42 17.96 25.99
CA LYS A 74 10.87 18.72 27.11
C LYS A 74 11.18 20.21 27.05
N THR A 75 12.18 20.57 26.26
CA THR A 75 12.65 21.95 26.07
C THR A 75 12.77 22.27 24.59
N PRO A 76 12.75 23.56 24.17
CA PRO A 76 12.98 23.96 22.79
C PRO A 76 14.32 23.49 22.23
N ALA A 77 15.38 23.49 23.04
CA ALA A 77 16.69 23.00 22.64
C ALA A 77 16.67 21.49 22.33
N GLU A 78 16.02 20.69 23.19
CA GLU A 78 15.82 19.26 22.93
C GLU A 78 14.99 19.01 21.65
N ALA A 79 14.01 19.87 21.36
CA ALA A 79 13.20 19.77 20.15
C ALA A 79 14.05 20.07 18.89
N HIS A 80 14.94 21.06 18.95
CA HIS A 80 15.93 21.33 17.91
C HIS A 80 16.80 20.10 17.64
N ASP A 81 17.41 19.53 18.70
CA ASP A 81 18.33 18.40 18.56
C ASP A 81 17.60 17.12 18.10
N ALA A 82 16.38 16.88 18.59
CA ALA A 82 15.54 15.77 18.14
C ALA A 82 15.20 15.89 16.65
N ALA A 83 14.81 17.09 16.20
CA ALA A 83 14.50 17.35 14.80
C ALA A 83 15.73 17.21 13.92
N ALA A 84 16.90 17.73 14.36
CA ALA A 84 18.17 17.60 13.62
C ALA A 84 18.58 16.12 13.45
N ALA A 85 18.28 15.28 14.45
CA ALA A 85 18.58 13.85 14.38
C ALA A 85 17.60 13.06 13.49
N ILE A 86 16.36 13.52 13.31
CA ILE A 86 15.30 12.81 12.58
C ILE A 86 15.23 13.27 11.12
N LEU A 87 15.40 14.57 10.86
CA LEU A 87 15.40 15.11 9.50
C LEU A 87 16.53 14.51 8.68
N GLY A 88 16.22 14.03 7.49
CA GLY A 88 17.18 13.38 6.61
C GLY A 88 17.49 11.91 6.96
N MET A 89 16.94 11.35 8.04
CA MET A 89 17.03 9.91 8.29
C MET A 89 16.36 9.14 7.14
N GLU A 90 16.79 7.90 6.97
CA GLU A 90 16.08 6.93 6.14
C GLU A 90 15.33 5.95 7.05
N ILE A 91 14.02 5.83 6.86
CA ILE A 91 13.16 4.90 7.60
C ILE A 91 12.51 3.94 6.59
N HIS A 92 12.94 2.68 6.57
CA HIS A 92 12.47 1.66 5.62
C HIS A 92 12.47 2.12 4.16
N GLY A 93 13.54 2.80 3.72
CA GLY A 93 13.69 3.31 2.36
C GLY A 93 13.09 4.70 2.11
N TYR A 94 12.44 5.33 3.12
CA TYR A 94 11.90 6.68 3.00
C TYR A 94 12.82 7.70 3.68
N SER A 95 13.26 8.70 2.93
CA SER A 95 13.91 9.88 3.51
C SER A 95 12.88 10.71 4.28
N VAL A 96 13.24 11.22 5.46
CA VAL A 96 12.35 12.05 6.30
C VAL A 96 12.52 13.53 5.92
N PRO A 97 11.59 14.13 5.14
CA PRO A 97 11.70 15.51 4.68
C PRO A 97 11.18 16.52 5.70
N SER A 98 10.37 16.07 6.65
CA SER A 98 9.75 16.93 7.67
C SER A 98 9.41 16.13 8.93
N VAL A 99 9.22 16.85 10.02
CA VAL A 99 8.75 16.28 11.30
C VAL A 99 7.47 16.98 11.73
N LEU A 100 6.62 16.25 12.47
CA LEU A 100 5.48 16.80 13.17
C LEU A 100 5.87 17.02 14.64
N CYS A 101 5.78 18.25 15.10
CA CYS A 101 5.99 18.65 16.50
C CYS A 101 4.62 18.76 17.14
N GLU A 102 4.26 17.86 18.04
CA GLU A 102 2.97 17.84 18.73
C GLU A 102 3.14 17.96 20.24
N GLU A 103 2.17 18.60 20.90
CA GLU A 103 2.12 18.66 22.36
C GLU A 103 2.23 17.26 22.98
N ALA A 104 3.04 17.13 24.01
CA ALA A 104 3.21 15.87 24.72
C ALA A 104 2.00 15.59 25.62
N LEU A 105 1.26 14.53 25.32
CA LEU A 105 0.09 14.13 26.09
C LEU A 105 0.49 13.32 27.34
N GLN A 106 -0.25 13.54 28.43
CA GLN A 106 -0.16 12.69 29.63
C GLN A 106 -1.09 11.48 29.45
N ILE A 107 -0.56 10.43 28.84
CA ILE A 107 -1.30 9.23 28.48
C ILE A 107 -1.46 8.32 29.71
N VAL A 108 -2.69 7.89 29.97
CA VAL A 108 -3.00 6.90 31.02
C VAL A 108 -3.50 5.58 30.45
N LYS A 109 -4.04 5.60 29.21
CA LYS A 109 -4.48 4.40 28.49
C LYS A 109 -4.30 4.57 26.99
N GLU A 110 -3.90 3.50 26.33
CA GLU A 110 -3.80 3.40 24.88
C GLU A 110 -4.82 2.39 24.35
N ILE A 111 -5.51 2.77 23.30
CA ILE A 111 -6.57 1.99 22.64
C ILE A 111 -6.22 1.93 21.15
N TYR A 112 -6.43 0.77 20.54
CA TYR A 112 -6.41 0.61 19.09
C TYR A 112 -7.82 0.81 18.54
N LEU A 113 -7.96 1.63 17.52
CA LEU A 113 -9.20 1.77 16.74
C LEU A 113 -8.87 1.79 15.25
N GLY A 114 -9.44 0.86 14.49
CA GLY A 114 -9.26 0.77 13.05
C GLY A 114 -10.57 0.51 12.32
N VAL A 115 -10.67 1.05 11.11
CA VAL A 115 -11.70 0.73 10.12
C VAL A 115 -10.99 0.28 8.85
N THR A 116 -11.31 -0.92 8.39
CA THR A 116 -10.69 -1.49 7.19
C THR A 116 -11.66 -2.42 6.46
N VAL A 117 -11.23 -3.03 5.36
CA VAL A 117 -12.01 -3.98 4.57
C VAL A 117 -11.70 -5.42 5.00
N ASP A 118 -12.72 -6.15 5.42
CA ASP A 118 -12.67 -7.60 5.60
C ASP A 118 -13.02 -8.28 4.26
N ARG A 119 -11.99 -8.78 3.58
CA ARG A 119 -12.14 -9.40 2.25
C ARG A 119 -12.89 -10.73 2.29
N ASP A 120 -12.74 -11.49 3.37
CA ASP A 120 -13.42 -12.79 3.52
C ASP A 120 -14.92 -12.57 3.67
N ARG A 121 -15.32 -11.55 4.43
CA ARG A 121 -16.72 -11.17 4.62
C ARG A 121 -17.26 -10.20 3.58
N ARG A 122 -16.38 -9.63 2.72
CA ARG A 122 -16.73 -8.62 1.70
C ARG A 122 -17.46 -7.43 2.31
N SER A 123 -16.98 -6.95 3.45
CA SER A 123 -17.61 -5.88 4.22
C SER A 123 -16.55 -5.03 4.92
N MET A 124 -16.93 -3.82 5.30
CA MET A 124 -16.13 -3.02 6.22
C MET A 124 -16.15 -3.65 7.62
N VAL A 125 -15.05 -3.51 8.34
CA VAL A 125 -14.93 -3.95 9.72
C VAL A 125 -14.37 -2.83 10.59
N VAL A 126 -15.00 -2.62 11.74
CA VAL A 126 -14.45 -1.80 12.82
C VAL A 126 -13.73 -2.71 13.80
N ILE A 127 -12.50 -2.38 14.13
CA ILE A 127 -11.64 -3.14 15.05
C ILE A 127 -11.32 -2.26 16.24
N LEU A 128 -11.57 -2.76 17.43
CA LEU A 128 -11.30 -2.07 18.69
C LEU A 128 -10.55 -3.00 19.64
N SER A 129 -9.48 -2.48 20.26
CA SER A 129 -8.74 -3.20 21.30
C SER A 129 -8.23 -2.25 22.37
N PHE A 130 -8.36 -2.62 23.64
CA PHE A 130 -7.77 -1.92 24.76
C PHE A 130 -6.29 -2.30 25.02
N ALA A 131 -5.69 -3.06 24.10
CA ALA A 131 -4.25 -3.31 24.00
C ALA A 131 -3.66 -2.44 22.88
N GLY A 132 -3.78 -1.11 23.01
CA GLY A 132 -3.21 -0.13 22.06
C GLY A 132 -1.72 0.08 22.23
N GLY A 133 -1.13 0.89 21.32
CA GLY A 133 0.31 1.18 21.31
C GLY A 133 1.20 0.03 20.83
N MET A 134 0.60 -1.07 20.39
CA MET A 134 1.25 -2.24 19.78
C MET A 134 0.77 -2.42 18.34
N GLU A 135 1.53 -3.15 17.54
CA GLU A 135 1.07 -3.60 16.23
C GLU A 135 -0.14 -4.52 16.41
N ILE A 136 -1.26 -4.22 15.75
CA ILE A 136 -2.49 -5.00 15.91
C ILE A 136 -2.34 -6.44 15.42
N GLU A 137 -1.43 -6.67 14.48
CA GLU A 137 -1.06 -7.97 13.95
C GLU A 137 -0.43 -8.84 15.06
N GLU A 138 0.46 -8.26 15.90
CA GLU A 138 1.05 -8.95 17.04
C GLU A 138 -0.03 -9.33 18.07
N VAL A 139 -1.01 -8.44 18.29
CA VAL A 139 -2.15 -8.72 19.18
C VAL A 139 -3.03 -9.82 18.59
N ALA A 140 -3.28 -9.78 17.27
CA ALA A 140 -4.10 -10.77 16.58
C ALA A 140 -3.47 -12.17 16.60
N GLU A 141 -2.14 -12.25 16.57
CA GLU A 141 -1.40 -13.51 16.60
C GLU A 141 -1.27 -14.09 18.02
N ASN A 142 -0.99 -13.24 19.01
CA ASN A 142 -0.66 -13.68 20.38
C ASN A 142 -1.85 -13.65 21.35
N SER A 143 -2.85 -12.80 21.10
CA SER A 143 -4.00 -12.57 22.00
C SER A 143 -5.25 -12.16 21.23
N PRO A 144 -5.73 -12.96 20.26
CA PRO A 144 -6.85 -12.59 19.38
C PRO A 144 -8.14 -12.30 20.14
N GLU A 145 -8.29 -12.83 21.35
CA GLU A 145 -9.43 -12.58 22.23
C GLU A 145 -9.52 -11.11 22.69
N LYS A 146 -8.42 -10.36 22.67
CA LYS A 146 -8.37 -8.93 23.04
C LYS A 146 -8.84 -8.00 21.92
N ILE A 147 -9.19 -8.56 20.77
CA ILE A 147 -9.66 -7.81 19.61
C ILE A 147 -11.16 -7.97 19.44
N ALA A 148 -11.90 -6.89 19.63
CA ALA A 148 -13.32 -6.86 19.33
C ALA A 148 -13.53 -6.34 17.88
N LYS A 149 -14.44 -6.99 17.15
CA LYS A 149 -14.76 -6.65 15.75
C LYS A 149 -16.25 -6.42 15.60
N LEU A 150 -16.61 -5.44 14.78
CA LEU A 150 -17.97 -5.13 14.36
C LEU A 150 -18.01 -5.00 12.84
N TRP A 151 -18.92 -5.69 12.19
CA TRP A 151 -19.20 -5.58 10.75
C TRP A 151 -20.52 -4.83 10.58
N PRO A 152 -20.48 -3.49 10.44
CA PRO A 152 -21.71 -2.71 10.31
C PRO A 152 -22.37 -2.91 8.96
N ASP A 153 -23.65 -2.59 8.89
CA ASP A 153 -24.34 -2.48 7.60
C ASP A 153 -23.63 -1.42 6.73
N PRO A 154 -23.30 -1.73 5.47
CA PRO A 154 -22.50 -0.85 4.63
C PRO A 154 -23.22 0.46 4.27
N PHE A 155 -24.53 0.51 4.33
CA PHE A 155 -25.35 1.69 4.01
C PHE A 155 -25.73 2.49 5.25
N ALA A 156 -26.14 1.80 6.32
CA ALA A 156 -26.57 2.43 7.57
C ALA A 156 -25.38 2.83 8.46
N GLY A 157 -24.23 2.19 8.27
CA GLY A 157 -23.08 2.35 9.15
C GLY A 157 -23.28 1.77 10.55
N PRO A 158 -22.28 1.87 11.43
CA PRO A 158 -22.36 1.33 12.77
C PRO A 158 -23.36 2.12 13.62
N GLN A 159 -24.35 1.41 14.18
CA GLN A 159 -25.35 2.03 15.04
C GLN A 159 -24.81 2.21 16.46
N PRO A 160 -25.26 3.25 17.20
CA PRO A 160 -24.75 3.50 18.56
C PRO A 160 -24.85 2.31 19.51
N PHE A 161 -25.87 1.45 19.38
CA PHE A 161 -26.01 0.26 20.23
C PHE A 161 -24.98 -0.81 19.87
N GLU A 162 -24.66 -1.01 18.60
CA GLU A 162 -23.64 -1.96 18.12
C GLU A 162 -22.25 -1.52 18.60
N ILE A 163 -21.96 -0.20 18.52
CA ILE A 163 -20.68 0.32 19.02
C ILE A 163 -20.57 0.18 20.53
N ARG A 164 -21.67 0.40 21.29
CA ARG A 164 -21.67 0.15 22.73
C ARG A 164 -21.32 -1.29 23.04
N GLU A 165 -21.91 -2.23 22.33
CA GLU A 165 -21.60 -3.66 22.47
C GLU A 165 -20.14 -3.95 22.13
N LEU A 166 -19.61 -3.39 21.04
CA LEU A 166 -18.22 -3.51 20.64
C LEU A 166 -17.27 -3.04 21.77
N VAL A 167 -17.52 -1.84 22.34
CA VAL A 167 -16.72 -1.26 23.43
C VAL A 167 -16.78 -2.14 24.69
N LEU A 168 -17.96 -2.64 25.04
CA LEU A 168 -18.11 -3.50 26.22
C LEU A 168 -17.37 -4.83 26.03
N ARG A 169 -17.47 -5.46 24.87
CA ARG A 169 -16.71 -6.69 24.55
C ARG A 169 -15.20 -6.45 24.60
N ALA A 170 -14.73 -5.34 24.06
CA ALA A 170 -13.31 -4.99 24.10
C ALA A 170 -12.80 -4.74 25.52
N LEU A 171 -13.61 -4.11 26.38
CA LEU A 171 -13.30 -3.94 27.81
C LEU A 171 -13.27 -5.27 28.58
N GLU A 172 -14.24 -6.15 28.33
CA GLU A 172 -14.29 -7.48 28.95
C GLU A 172 -13.11 -8.35 28.56
N ALA A 173 -12.67 -8.26 27.32
CA ALA A 173 -11.55 -9.01 26.77
C ALA A 173 -10.20 -8.73 27.45
N VAL A 174 -10.05 -7.57 28.07
CA VAL A 174 -8.85 -7.21 28.87
C VAL A 174 -9.07 -7.35 30.38
N GLY A 175 -10.18 -7.96 30.80
CA GLY A 175 -10.53 -8.13 32.22
C GLY A 175 -11.11 -6.87 32.86
N GLY A 176 -11.53 -5.89 32.07
CA GLY A 176 -11.98 -4.57 32.50
C GLY A 176 -10.84 -3.54 32.46
N ASP A 177 -11.21 -2.29 32.59
CA ASP A 177 -10.28 -1.16 32.70
C ASP A 177 -10.88 -0.11 33.64
N GLU A 178 -10.10 0.32 34.62
CA GLU A 178 -10.55 1.24 35.67
C GLU A 178 -10.09 2.70 35.42
N THR A 179 -9.40 2.96 34.30
CA THR A 179 -8.90 4.30 33.92
C THR A 179 -10.04 5.29 33.79
N LEU A 180 -11.15 4.87 33.15
CA LEU A 180 -12.40 5.62 33.11
C LEU A 180 -13.60 4.73 33.50
N PRO A 181 -14.67 5.31 34.10
CA PRO A 181 -15.92 4.60 34.26
C PRO A 181 -16.47 4.08 32.92
N LYS A 182 -17.06 2.86 32.89
CA LYS A 182 -17.63 2.26 31.65
C LYS A 182 -18.54 3.23 30.88
N GLY A 183 -19.40 3.96 31.59
CA GLY A 183 -20.28 4.95 30.97
C GLY A 183 -19.53 6.08 30.26
N ARG A 184 -18.36 6.47 30.77
CA ARG A 184 -17.50 7.48 30.16
C ARG A 184 -16.84 6.95 28.90
N TYR A 185 -16.31 5.71 28.90
CA TYR A 185 -15.82 5.06 27.68
C TYR A 185 -16.87 5.03 26.59
N LEU A 186 -18.12 4.66 26.93
CA LEU A 186 -19.21 4.64 25.95
C LEU A 186 -19.53 6.04 25.40
N ALA A 187 -19.54 7.05 26.27
CA ALA A 187 -19.83 8.42 25.85
C ALA A 187 -18.76 8.99 24.88
N GLU A 188 -17.50 8.66 25.14
CA GLU A 188 -16.36 9.19 24.34
C GLU A 188 -16.13 8.35 23.07
N LEU A 189 -16.15 7.01 23.15
CA LEU A 189 -15.78 6.15 22.02
C LEU A 189 -16.87 5.99 20.97
N VAL A 190 -18.16 6.01 21.37
CA VAL A 190 -19.25 5.85 20.39
C VAL A 190 -19.20 6.90 19.27
N PRO A 191 -19.10 8.20 19.57
CA PRO A 191 -19.01 9.22 18.51
C PRO A 191 -17.69 9.14 17.72
N VAL A 192 -16.58 8.77 18.35
CA VAL A 192 -15.28 8.61 17.66
C VAL A 192 -15.36 7.49 16.64
N VAL A 193 -15.91 6.32 16.99
CA VAL A 193 -16.08 5.19 16.08
C VAL A 193 -16.99 5.57 14.90
N GLN A 194 -18.13 6.22 15.17
CA GLN A 194 -19.04 6.66 14.11
C GLN A 194 -18.37 7.62 13.13
N ARG A 195 -17.65 8.61 13.64
CA ARG A 195 -16.94 9.62 12.85
C ARG A 195 -15.82 9.00 12.01
N LEU A 196 -15.05 8.08 12.61
CA LEU A 196 -13.98 7.39 11.88
C LEU A 196 -14.54 6.52 10.75
N PHE A 197 -15.64 5.81 11.00
CA PHE A 197 -16.32 5.03 9.97
C PHE A 197 -16.87 5.92 8.84
N GLN A 198 -17.52 7.04 9.17
CA GLN A 198 -17.99 8.00 8.18
C GLN A 198 -16.82 8.57 7.36
N LEU A 199 -15.71 8.93 8.02
CA LEU A 199 -14.52 9.42 7.34
C LEU A 199 -13.96 8.37 6.38
N SER A 200 -13.91 7.10 6.78
CA SER A 200 -13.41 6.02 5.91
C SER A 200 -14.27 5.86 4.64
N GLN A 201 -15.58 6.01 4.75
CA GLN A 201 -16.49 6.01 3.59
C GLN A 201 -16.33 7.26 2.72
N GLN A 202 -16.20 8.44 3.33
CA GLN A 202 -16.04 9.70 2.61
C GLN A 202 -14.75 9.77 1.79
N LEU A 203 -13.69 9.13 2.27
CA LEU A 203 -12.38 9.10 1.63
C LEU A 203 -12.18 7.87 0.75
N ASP A 204 -13.17 6.97 0.64
CA ASP A 204 -12.95 5.66 0.03
C ASP A 204 -11.70 4.96 0.59
N ALA A 205 -11.51 5.05 1.91
CA ALA A 205 -10.31 4.54 2.53
C ALA A 205 -10.32 3.02 2.66
N SER A 206 -9.24 2.38 2.27
CA SER A 206 -8.97 0.96 2.54
C SER A 206 -8.57 0.73 3.99
N LEU A 207 -8.03 1.77 4.65
CA LEU A 207 -7.65 1.77 6.06
C LEU A 207 -7.81 3.17 6.66
N CYS A 208 -8.50 3.27 7.80
CA CYS A 208 -8.44 4.40 8.73
C CYS A 208 -8.09 3.85 10.11
N GLU A 209 -6.92 4.19 10.61
CA GLU A 209 -6.39 3.67 11.87
C GLU A 209 -5.98 4.81 12.80
N ILE A 210 -6.32 4.66 14.07
CA ILE A 210 -5.83 5.48 15.18
C ILE A 210 -5.13 4.54 16.17
N ASN A 211 -3.80 4.59 16.22
CA ASN A 211 -2.99 3.72 17.06
C ASN A 211 -1.74 4.43 17.59
N PRO A 212 -1.82 4.95 18.83
CA PRO A 212 -2.91 4.81 19.79
C PRO A 212 -3.99 5.90 19.68
N LEU A 213 -5.24 5.52 19.96
CA LEU A 213 -6.25 6.42 20.50
C LEU A 213 -6.02 6.47 22.01
N VAL A 214 -5.71 7.63 22.55
CA VAL A 214 -5.25 7.75 23.93
C VAL A 214 -6.32 8.32 24.86
N VAL A 215 -6.35 7.82 26.09
CA VAL A 215 -7.05 8.47 27.20
C VAL A 215 -6.00 9.26 27.99
N THR A 216 -6.24 10.54 28.17
CA THR A 216 -5.36 11.42 28.93
C THR A 216 -5.70 11.40 30.44
N GLN A 217 -4.81 11.92 31.27
CA GLN A 217 -5.05 12.06 32.70
C GLN A 217 -6.28 12.94 33.02
N SER A 218 -6.65 13.86 32.12
CA SER A 218 -7.90 14.65 32.24
C SER A 218 -9.15 13.86 31.82
N GLY A 219 -8.99 12.65 31.30
CA GLY A 219 -10.08 11.81 30.83
C GLY A 219 -10.57 12.14 29.41
N GLN A 220 -9.81 12.93 28.65
CA GLN A 220 -10.09 13.20 27.24
C GLN A 220 -9.63 12.03 26.38
N VAL A 221 -10.34 11.78 25.27
CA VAL A 221 -9.99 10.77 24.28
C VAL A 221 -9.46 11.47 23.02
N ILE A 222 -8.19 11.25 22.69
CA ILE A 222 -7.45 12.01 21.68
C ILE A 222 -6.74 11.02 20.73
N ALA A 223 -6.75 11.29 19.42
CA ALA A 223 -6.00 10.51 18.45
C ALA A 223 -4.50 10.81 18.55
N GLY A 224 -3.75 9.93 19.22
CA GLY A 224 -2.31 10.08 19.44
C GLY A 224 -1.48 9.88 18.19
N ASP A 225 -1.87 8.96 17.32
CA ASP A 225 -1.34 8.74 15.97
C ASP A 225 -2.49 8.49 15.00
N ALA A 226 -2.25 8.65 13.71
CA ALA A 226 -3.26 8.43 12.68
C ALA A 226 -2.63 7.93 11.39
N LYS A 227 -3.27 6.93 10.79
CA LYS A 227 -2.89 6.36 9.51
C LYS A 227 -4.14 6.22 8.63
N ILE A 228 -4.12 6.82 7.44
CA ILE A 228 -5.21 6.74 6.47
C ILE A 228 -4.61 6.32 5.13
N GLU A 229 -5.18 5.28 4.54
CA GLU A 229 -4.85 4.80 3.20
C GLU A 229 -6.13 4.84 2.35
N ILE A 230 -6.07 5.57 1.23
CA ILE A 230 -7.19 5.72 0.28
C ILE A 230 -7.04 4.67 -0.81
N ASP A 231 -8.14 4.05 -1.21
CA ASP A 231 -8.15 3.13 -2.36
C ASP A 231 -7.74 3.89 -3.63
N GLN A 232 -6.67 3.44 -4.28
CA GLN A 232 -6.19 4.04 -5.53
C GLN A 232 -7.26 4.04 -6.63
N ASN A 233 -8.12 3.04 -6.66
CA ASN A 233 -9.21 2.98 -7.65
C ASN A 233 -10.26 4.08 -7.44
N ALA A 234 -10.28 4.72 -6.27
CA ALA A 234 -11.15 5.85 -5.96
C ALA A 234 -10.47 7.22 -6.16
N GLU A 235 -9.18 7.27 -6.49
CA GLU A 235 -8.39 8.51 -6.66
C GLU A 235 -9.08 9.52 -7.61
N PHE A 236 -9.74 9.02 -8.66
CA PHE A 236 -10.49 9.86 -9.61
C PHE A 236 -11.61 10.68 -8.97
N ARG A 237 -12.09 10.30 -7.78
CA ARG A 237 -13.10 11.03 -7.00
C ARG A 237 -12.49 12.01 -6.00
N HIS A 238 -11.18 11.92 -5.76
CA HIS A 238 -10.44 12.65 -4.74
C HIS A 238 -9.33 13.54 -5.33
N HIS A 239 -9.54 14.06 -6.55
CA HIS A 239 -8.52 14.87 -7.24
C HIS A 239 -8.01 16.06 -6.43
N ASP A 240 -8.89 16.73 -5.66
CA ASP A 240 -8.49 17.87 -4.84
C ASP A 240 -7.60 17.43 -3.68
N LEU A 241 -7.92 16.32 -3.04
CA LEU A 241 -7.11 15.72 -1.99
C LEU A 241 -5.74 15.28 -2.52
N VAL A 242 -5.71 14.57 -3.65
CA VAL A 242 -4.45 14.12 -4.27
C VAL A 242 -3.58 15.32 -4.65
N ARG A 243 -4.17 16.39 -5.16
CA ARG A 243 -3.45 17.63 -5.49
C ARG A 243 -2.92 18.33 -4.24
N GLU A 244 -3.68 18.38 -3.16
CA GLU A 244 -3.29 18.96 -1.87
C GLU A 244 -2.14 18.18 -1.22
N LEU A 245 -2.16 16.85 -1.34
CA LEU A 245 -1.10 15.98 -0.87
C LEU A 245 0.23 16.19 -1.62
N GLY A 246 0.15 16.78 -2.82
CA GLY A 246 1.30 17.09 -3.67
C GLY A 246 1.80 15.88 -4.49
N PRO A 247 2.74 16.12 -5.42
CA PRO A 247 3.31 15.05 -6.25
C PRO A 247 4.02 13.96 -5.44
N ASP A 248 4.43 14.30 -4.22
CA ASP A 248 5.08 13.36 -3.32
C ASP A 248 4.11 12.37 -2.68
N ALA A 249 2.81 12.61 -2.63
CA ALA A 249 1.86 11.68 -2.03
C ALA A 249 1.51 10.50 -2.95
N SER A 250 1.48 10.71 -4.25
CA SER A 250 1.37 9.63 -5.24
C SER A 250 2.75 9.08 -5.65
N ALA A 251 3.82 9.86 -5.44
CA ALA A 251 5.21 9.47 -5.68
C ALA A 251 5.99 9.15 -4.39
N ALA A 252 5.50 9.56 -3.21
CA ALA A 252 6.10 9.34 -1.89
C ALA A 252 5.85 7.92 -1.35
N THR A 253 5.65 7.01 -2.23
CA THR A 253 5.94 5.61 -2.00
C THR A 253 7.43 5.37 -2.25
N SER A 254 8.33 6.10 -1.56
CA SER A 254 9.77 5.80 -1.65
C SER A 254 10.16 4.44 -1.02
N GLY A 255 9.20 3.62 -0.66
CA GLY A 255 9.36 2.21 -0.38
C GLY A 255 8.74 1.33 -1.44
N ASP A 256 8.14 1.91 -2.49
CA ASP A 256 7.71 1.16 -3.66
C ASP A 256 8.93 0.88 -4.52
N ASP A 257 8.94 -0.28 -5.13
CA ASP A 257 9.94 -0.64 -6.12
C ASP A 257 10.01 0.44 -7.22
N PRO A 258 11.18 0.98 -7.55
CA PRO A 258 11.32 2.02 -8.59
C PRO A 258 10.69 1.62 -9.92
N LEU A 259 10.68 0.34 -10.25
CA LEU A 259 10.05 -0.20 -11.46
C LEU A 259 8.52 -0.08 -11.38
N GLU A 260 7.92 -0.34 -10.21
CA GLU A 260 6.48 -0.18 -10.02
C GLU A 260 6.04 1.28 -10.11
N VAL A 261 6.86 2.21 -9.58
CA VAL A 261 6.64 3.66 -9.70
C VAL A 261 6.66 4.09 -11.17
N GLU A 262 7.67 3.66 -11.93
CA GLU A 262 7.80 3.99 -13.35
C GLU A 262 6.66 3.38 -14.18
N ALA A 263 6.26 2.15 -13.87
CA ALA A 263 5.13 1.50 -14.54
C ALA A 263 3.81 2.26 -14.33
N ARG A 264 3.54 2.72 -13.10
CA ARG A 264 2.37 3.58 -12.81
C ARG A 264 2.39 4.86 -13.62
N ARG A 265 3.55 5.52 -13.70
CA ARG A 265 3.72 6.74 -14.51
C ARG A 265 3.38 6.52 -15.98
N ARG A 266 3.63 5.31 -16.50
CA ARG A 266 3.29 4.88 -17.86
C ARG A 266 1.87 4.34 -18.01
N GLY A 267 1.10 4.26 -16.92
CA GLY A 267 -0.25 3.71 -16.92
C GLY A 267 -0.30 2.18 -17.09
N LEU A 268 0.75 1.48 -16.69
CA LEU A 268 0.87 0.02 -16.75
C LEU A 268 0.59 -0.61 -15.39
N THR A 269 -0.13 -1.74 -15.39
CA THR A 269 -0.34 -2.56 -14.18
C THR A 269 0.84 -3.53 -14.04
N TYR A 270 1.77 -3.22 -13.15
CA TYR A 270 3.04 -3.94 -12.98
C TYR A 270 3.30 -4.22 -11.49
N VAL A 271 3.82 -5.43 -11.20
CA VAL A 271 4.33 -5.81 -9.88
C VAL A 271 5.69 -6.48 -10.07
N HIS A 272 6.70 -6.04 -9.34
CA HIS A 272 8.04 -6.64 -9.37
C HIS A 272 8.08 -7.90 -8.50
N LEU A 273 8.61 -9.01 -9.03
CA LEU A 273 8.71 -10.32 -8.35
C LEU A 273 10.15 -10.78 -8.13
N GLY A 274 11.14 -10.05 -8.66
CA GLY A 274 12.56 -10.29 -8.43
C GLY A 274 13.17 -11.50 -9.12
N GLY A 275 12.51 -12.06 -10.14
CA GLY A 275 13.03 -13.16 -10.95
C GLY A 275 13.79 -12.70 -12.19
N ASN A 276 13.94 -13.61 -13.17
CA ASN A 276 14.70 -13.35 -14.39
C ASN A 276 13.92 -13.61 -15.69
N VAL A 277 12.67 -14.07 -15.60
CA VAL A 277 11.75 -14.24 -16.74
C VAL A 277 10.73 -13.11 -16.70
N GLY A 278 10.86 -12.16 -17.63
CA GLY A 278 9.87 -11.09 -17.84
C GLY A 278 8.58 -11.65 -18.39
N ILE A 279 7.43 -11.21 -17.87
CA ILE A 279 6.11 -11.70 -18.27
C ILE A 279 5.25 -10.54 -18.74
N ILE A 280 4.62 -10.70 -19.90
CA ILE A 280 3.58 -9.80 -20.43
C ILE A 280 2.35 -10.62 -20.77
N GLY A 281 1.17 -10.18 -20.34
CA GLY A 281 -0.09 -10.77 -20.74
C GLY A 281 -1.22 -9.75 -20.80
N ASN A 282 -2.32 -10.11 -21.43
CA ASN A 282 -3.50 -9.27 -21.55
C ASN A 282 -4.68 -9.82 -20.74
N GLY A 283 -4.71 -9.41 -19.49
CA GLY A 283 -5.70 -9.79 -18.48
C GLY A 283 -5.04 -10.40 -17.24
N ALA A 284 -5.38 -9.88 -16.08
CA ALA A 284 -4.76 -10.21 -14.81
C ALA A 284 -4.74 -11.71 -14.49
N GLY A 285 -5.87 -12.42 -14.73
CA GLY A 285 -5.95 -13.88 -14.54
C GLY A 285 -5.01 -14.66 -15.44
N LEU A 286 -4.85 -14.21 -16.69
CA LEU A 286 -3.92 -14.83 -17.64
C LEU A 286 -2.47 -14.63 -17.21
N VAL A 287 -2.13 -13.42 -16.74
CA VAL A 287 -0.78 -13.11 -16.25
C VAL A 287 -0.46 -13.91 -15.00
N MET A 288 -1.39 -14.00 -14.03
CA MET A 288 -1.19 -14.83 -12.82
C MET A 288 -0.94 -16.30 -13.17
N ASN A 289 -1.76 -16.86 -14.06
CA ASN A 289 -1.55 -18.24 -14.55
C ASN A 289 -0.20 -18.38 -15.26
N THR A 290 0.24 -17.37 -16.00
CA THR A 290 1.54 -17.39 -16.70
C THR A 290 2.70 -17.39 -15.71
N VAL A 291 2.62 -16.59 -14.65
CA VAL A 291 3.58 -16.59 -13.53
C VAL A 291 3.68 -17.98 -12.89
N ASP A 292 2.54 -18.62 -12.63
CA ASP A 292 2.50 -19.97 -12.06
C ASP A 292 3.11 -21.02 -13.00
N LEU A 293 2.81 -20.95 -14.29
CA LEU A 293 3.39 -21.85 -15.29
C LEU A 293 4.92 -21.74 -15.38
N VAL A 294 5.47 -20.53 -15.35
CA VAL A 294 6.92 -20.32 -15.31
C VAL A 294 7.53 -20.94 -14.04
N LYS A 295 6.91 -20.75 -12.89
CA LYS A 295 7.35 -21.38 -11.62
C LYS A 295 7.28 -22.92 -11.68
N GLN A 296 6.21 -23.49 -12.25
CA GLN A 296 6.06 -24.93 -12.41
C GLN A 296 7.13 -25.55 -13.32
N GLN A 297 7.66 -24.79 -14.28
CA GLN A 297 8.78 -25.22 -15.11
C GLN A 297 10.16 -24.97 -14.46
N GLY A 298 10.20 -24.54 -13.19
CA GLY A 298 11.45 -24.27 -12.46
C GLY A 298 12.05 -22.89 -12.75
N GLY A 299 11.36 -22.01 -13.47
CA GLY A 299 11.79 -20.65 -13.74
C GLY A 299 11.46 -19.67 -12.61
N SER A 300 12.03 -18.47 -12.69
CA SER A 300 11.83 -17.40 -11.72
C SER A 300 11.19 -16.18 -12.41
N PRO A 301 9.88 -15.95 -12.21
CA PRO A 301 9.19 -14.79 -12.79
C PRO A 301 9.75 -13.47 -12.26
N ALA A 302 10.09 -12.53 -13.16
CA ALA A 302 10.60 -11.21 -12.80
C ALA A 302 9.48 -10.26 -12.35
N ASN A 303 8.29 -10.42 -12.94
CA ASN A 303 7.20 -9.47 -12.75
C ASN A 303 5.83 -10.09 -13.07
N PHE A 304 4.80 -9.36 -12.63
CA PHE A 304 3.46 -9.39 -13.17
C PHE A 304 3.27 -8.14 -14.06
N LEU A 305 2.81 -8.26 -15.30
CA LEU A 305 2.51 -7.12 -16.18
C LEU A 305 1.29 -7.42 -17.05
N ASP A 306 0.20 -6.71 -16.77
CA ASP A 306 -1.05 -6.79 -17.51
C ASP A 306 -1.20 -5.57 -18.42
N ILE A 307 -1.25 -5.79 -19.73
CA ILE A 307 -1.45 -4.75 -20.74
C ILE A 307 -2.92 -4.52 -21.10
N GLY A 308 -3.85 -5.21 -20.44
CA GLY A 308 -5.28 -5.10 -20.65
C GLY A 308 -5.79 -5.70 -21.96
N GLY A 309 -7.12 -5.76 -22.06
CA GLY A 309 -7.81 -6.21 -23.29
C GLY A 309 -7.75 -5.15 -24.39
N GLY A 310 -7.48 -5.56 -25.63
CA GLY A 310 -7.43 -4.65 -26.79
C GLY A 310 -6.13 -3.85 -26.89
N ALA A 311 -5.05 -4.33 -26.30
CA ALA A 311 -3.74 -3.67 -26.32
C ALA A 311 -3.29 -3.32 -27.74
N LYS A 312 -2.90 -2.06 -27.94
CA LYS A 312 -2.33 -1.52 -29.17
C LYS A 312 -0.82 -1.76 -29.19
N ALA A 313 -0.21 -1.67 -30.37
CA ALA A 313 1.24 -1.83 -30.55
C ALA A 313 2.07 -0.95 -29.60
N GLU A 314 1.62 0.27 -29.36
CA GLU A 314 2.29 1.23 -28.46
C GLU A 314 2.36 0.73 -27.00
N VAL A 315 1.26 0.14 -26.50
CA VAL A 315 1.23 -0.42 -25.13
C VAL A 315 2.16 -1.63 -25.02
N VAL A 316 2.23 -2.45 -26.06
CA VAL A 316 3.16 -3.59 -26.12
C VAL A 316 4.62 -3.12 -26.09
N LYS A 317 4.93 -2.04 -26.82
CA LYS A 317 6.26 -1.42 -26.81
C LYS A 317 6.60 -0.89 -25.40
N GLN A 318 5.71 -0.11 -24.79
CA GLN A 318 5.89 0.40 -23.44
C GLN A 318 6.09 -0.72 -22.40
N ALA A 319 5.38 -1.85 -22.58
CA ALA A 319 5.53 -3.03 -21.74
C ALA A 319 6.92 -3.66 -21.87
N LEU A 320 7.44 -3.80 -23.11
CA LEU A 320 8.80 -4.29 -23.34
C LEU A 320 9.85 -3.32 -22.81
N GLU A 321 9.70 -2.02 -23.03
CA GLU A 321 10.58 -1.00 -22.47
C GLU A 321 10.64 -1.08 -20.94
N MET A 322 9.47 -1.31 -20.31
CA MET A 322 9.37 -1.43 -18.86
C MET A 322 10.17 -2.64 -18.35
N LEU A 323 10.07 -3.79 -19.00
CA LEU A 323 10.84 -4.99 -18.63
C LEU A 323 12.35 -4.80 -18.78
N LEU A 324 12.80 -4.00 -19.77
CA LEU A 324 14.21 -3.74 -20.01
C LEU A 324 14.86 -2.81 -18.96
N LEU A 325 14.05 -2.13 -18.15
CA LEU A 325 14.57 -1.36 -17.02
C LEU A 325 15.08 -2.25 -15.89
N ASP A 326 14.63 -3.51 -15.84
CA ASP A 326 15.10 -4.50 -14.87
C ASP A 326 16.30 -5.29 -15.44
N PRO A 327 17.53 -5.06 -14.93
CA PRO A 327 18.72 -5.78 -15.41
C PRO A 327 18.73 -7.27 -15.07
N ALA A 328 17.85 -7.71 -14.17
CA ALA A 328 17.71 -9.12 -13.82
C ALA A 328 16.97 -9.92 -14.89
N VAL A 329 16.19 -9.28 -15.75
CA VAL A 329 15.44 -9.94 -16.84
C VAL A 329 16.41 -10.48 -17.88
N LYS A 330 16.31 -11.79 -18.15
CA LYS A 330 17.15 -12.54 -19.11
C LYS A 330 16.37 -13.08 -20.31
N GLY A 331 15.06 -13.03 -20.27
CA GLY A 331 14.19 -13.45 -21.35
C GLY A 331 12.77 -13.03 -21.08
N VAL A 332 11.93 -12.96 -22.11
CA VAL A 332 10.56 -12.45 -22.02
C VAL A 332 9.57 -13.49 -22.56
N PHE A 333 8.55 -13.77 -21.75
CA PHE A 333 7.39 -14.57 -22.16
C PHE A 333 6.17 -13.65 -22.34
N VAL A 334 5.69 -13.57 -23.57
CA VAL A 334 4.46 -12.83 -23.94
C VAL A 334 3.33 -13.82 -24.15
N ASN A 335 2.29 -13.75 -23.30
CA ASN A 335 1.13 -14.63 -23.36
C ASN A 335 -0.14 -13.82 -23.64
N ILE A 336 -0.67 -13.97 -24.86
CA ILE A 336 -1.82 -13.21 -25.34
C ILE A 336 -2.99 -14.14 -25.63
N PHE A 337 -4.14 -13.77 -25.05
CA PHE A 337 -5.43 -14.37 -25.42
C PHE A 337 -6.27 -13.35 -26.18
N GLY A 338 -6.48 -13.60 -27.47
CA GLY A 338 -7.18 -12.67 -28.35
C GLY A 338 -8.67 -12.98 -28.44
N GLY A 339 -9.47 -12.09 -27.86
CA GLY A 339 -10.88 -11.94 -28.24
C GLY A 339 -11.00 -10.67 -29.09
N ILE A 340 -10.94 -9.51 -28.43
CA ILE A 340 -10.90 -8.17 -29.07
C ILE A 340 -9.49 -7.88 -29.61
N THR A 341 -8.45 -8.38 -28.96
CA THR A 341 -7.04 -8.23 -29.36
C THR A 341 -6.73 -9.12 -30.57
N ARG A 342 -6.19 -8.54 -31.64
CA ARG A 342 -5.84 -9.24 -32.86
C ARG A 342 -4.38 -9.68 -32.82
N GLY A 343 -4.12 -10.98 -33.05
CA GLY A 343 -2.78 -11.56 -33.02
C GLY A 343 -1.82 -10.92 -34.02
N ASP A 344 -2.28 -10.63 -35.22
CA ASP A 344 -1.46 -9.98 -36.27
C ASP A 344 -1.02 -8.55 -35.86
N ALA A 345 -1.85 -7.81 -35.12
CA ALA A 345 -1.51 -6.47 -34.64
C ALA A 345 -0.50 -6.53 -33.49
N VAL A 346 -0.66 -7.49 -32.60
CA VAL A 346 0.30 -7.73 -31.50
C VAL A 346 1.64 -8.17 -32.04
N ALA A 347 1.68 -9.11 -33.02
CA ALA A 347 2.91 -9.56 -33.63
C ALA A 347 3.69 -8.41 -34.26
N ARG A 348 3.02 -7.57 -35.06
CA ARG A 348 3.65 -6.34 -35.62
C ARG A 348 4.17 -5.40 -34.55
N GLY A 349 3.40 -5.20 -33.47
CA GLY A 349 3.82 -4.36 -32.35
C GLY A 349 5.07 -4.90 -31.64
N LEU A 350 5.12 -6.21 -31.41
CA LEU A 350 6.28 -6.89 -30.81
C LEU A 350 7.52 -6.80 -31.69
N ILE A 351 7.37 -7.03 -32.99
CA ILE A 351 8.48 -6.97 -33.98
C ILE A 351 9.03 -5.54 -34.01
N SER A 352 8.16 -4.54 -34.21
CA SER A 352 8.57 -3.13 -34.25
C SER A 352 9.27 -2.72 -32.95
N ALA A 353 8.70 -3.07 -31.78
CA ALA A 353 9.28 -2.75 -30.49
C ALA A 353 10.64 -3.42 -30.28
N ARG A 354 10.78 -4.72 -30.64
CA ARG A 354 12.05 -5.43 -30.57
C ARG A 354 13.14 -4.74 -31.40
N ASP A 355 12.81 -4.39 -32.65
CA ASP A 355 13.76 -3.81 -33.59
C ASP A 355 14.14 -2.37 -33.18
N GLU A 356 13.17 -1.56 -32.74
CA GLU A 356 13.42 -0.20 -32.25
C GLU A 356 14.25 -0.17 -30.95
N LEU A 357 14.02 -1.13 -30.05
CA LEU A 357 14.73 -1.23 -28.77
C LEU A 357 16.06 -2.00 -28.87
N GLY A 358 16.35 -2.60 -30.02
CA GLY A 358 17.52 -3.46 -30.20
C GLY A 358 17.52 -4.67 -29.25
N LEU A 359 16.33 -5.22 -28.95
CA LEU A 359 16.17 -6.30 -27.98
C LEU A 359 16.87 -7.57 -28.43
N THR A 360 17.86 -8.01 -27.65
CA THR A 360 18.63 -9.24 -27.91
C THR A 360 18.24 -10.40 -27.00
N LEU A 361 17.39 -10.14 -26.00
CA LEU A 361 16.92 -11.19 -25.08
C LEU A 361 16.01 -12.18 -25.80
N PRO A 362 16.01 -13.47 -25.39
CA PRO A 362 15.06 -14.44 -25.87
C PRO A 362 13.62 -13.97 -25.67
N LEU A 363 12.82 -14.05 -26.72
CA LEU A 363 11.41 -13.69 -26.72
C LEU A 363 10.59 -14.89 -27.16
N VAL A 364 9.76 -15.42 -26.26
CA VAL A 364 8.81 -16.50 -26.54
C VAL A 364 7.40 -15.94 -26.48
N VAL A 365 6.63 -16.18 -27.52
CA VAL A 365 5.28 -15.64 -27.68
C VAL A 365 4.27 -16.76 -27.83
N ARG A 366 3.29 -16.81 -26.92
CA ARG A 366 2.09 -17.62 -27.12
C ARG A 366 0.91 -16.69 -27.40
N MET A 367 0.23 -16.97 -28.46
CA MET A 367 -0.88 -16.17 -28.96
C MET A 367 -2.01 -17.08 -29.38
N THR A 368 -3.23 -16.82 -28.92
CA THR A 368 -4.42 -17.60 -29.26
C THR A 368 -5.59 -16.64 -29.50
N GLY A 369 -6.44 -16.99 -30.47
CA GLY A 369 -7.66 -16.26 -30.80
C GLY A 369 -7.64 -15.57 -32.12
N THR A 370 -8.22 -14.38 -32.27
CA THR A 370 -8.43 -13.69 -33.53
C THR A 370 -7.13 -13.46 -34.28
N ARG A 371 -6.98 -14.04 -35.48
CA ARG A 371 -5.80 -13.96 -36.36
C ARG A 371 -4.51 -14.49 -35.71
N GLU A 372 -4.62 -15.55 -34.94
CA GLU A 372 -3.45 -16.16 -34.29
C GLU A 372 -2.46 -16.72 -35.30
N GLU A 373 -2.95 -17.36 -36.36
CA GLU A 373 -2.11 -17.98 -37.39
C GLU A 373 -1.29 -16.94 -38.17
N GLU A 374 -1.95 -15.83 -38.59
CA GLU A 374 -1.25 -14.72 -39.26
C GLU A 374 -0.19 -14.09 -38.30
N GLY A 375 -0.53 -13.94 -37.01
CA GLY A 375 0.41 -13.43 -36.01
C GLY A 375 1.60 -14.36 -35.80
N ARG A 376 1.39 -15.67 -35.74
CA ARG A 376 2.43 -16.70 -35.62
C ARG A 376 3.41 -16.64 -36.77
N GLN A 377 2.89 -16.65 -38.02
CA GLN A 377 3.71 -16.55 -39.20
C GLN A 377 4.58 -15.28 -39.25
N LEU A 378 4.03 -14.14 -38.82
CA LEU A 378 4.79 -12.89 -38.69
C LEU A 378 5.94 -13.02 -37.71
N LEU A 379 5.69 -13.61 -36.53
CA LEU A 379 6.71 -13.81 -35.48
C LEU A 379 7.81 -14.77 -35.98
N GLU A 380 7.45 -15.89 -36.59
CA GLU A 380 8.41 -16.85 -37.16
C GLU A 380 9.30 -16.21 -38.23
N ALA A 381 8.70 -15.45 -39.17
CA ALA A 381 9.44 -14.72 -40.19
C ALA A 381 10.41 -13.69 -39.62
N ALA A 382 10.11 -13.15 -38.47
CA ALA A 382 10.96 -12.23 -37.72
C ALA A 382 11.97 -12.93 -36.78
N GLY A 383 12.01 -14.26 -36.74
CA GLY A 383 12.89 -15.01 -35.83
C GLY A 383 12.50 -14.97 -34.36
N ILE A 384 11.25 -14.62 -34.04
CA ILE A 384 10.71 -14.69 -32.70
C ILE A 384 10.09 -16.07 -32.49
N THR A 385 10.38 -16.70 -31.33
CA THR A 385 9.94 -18.07 -31.06
C THR A 385 8.45 -18.13 -30.70
N PRO A 386 7.56 -18.67 -31.56
CA PRO A 386 6.18 -18.89 -31.16
C PRO A 386 6.02 -20.19 -30.39
N ALA A 387 4.93 -20.28 -29.63
CA ALA A 387 4.53 -21.50 -28.94
C ALA A 387 3.03 -21.77 -29.11
N GLU A 388 2.64 -23.04 -29.21
CA GLU A 388 1.26 -23.43 -29.39
C GLU A 388 0.44 -23.37 -28.08
N SER A 389 1.10 -23.67 -26.97
CA SER A 389 0.47 -23.66 -25.66
C SER A 389 1.24 -22.86 -24.62
N ALA A 390 0.55 -22.37 -23.58
CA ALA A 390 1.19 -21.62 -22.52
C ALA A 390 2.20 -22.47 -21.68
N PRO A 391 1.94 -23.75 -21.36
CA PRO A 391 2.95 -24.61 -20.72
C PRO A 391 4.18 -24.83 -21.58
N GLU A 392 4.02 -24.97 -22.90
CA GLU A 392 5.14 -25.09 -23.83
C GLU A 392 5.97 -23.81 -23.86
N ALA A 393 5.32 -22.64 -23.94
CA ALA A 393 5.99 -21.34 -23.92
C ALA A 393 6.78 -21.14 -22.64
N ALA A 394 6.19 -21.48 -21.48
CA ALA A 394 6.84 -21.41 -20.19
C ALA A 394 8.10 -22.29 -20.14
N ARG A 395 8.02 -23.53 -20.62
CA ARG A 395 9.19 -24.41 -20.69
C ARG A 395 10.27 -23.83 -21.61
N LYS A 396 9.89 -23.41 -22.86
CA LYS A 396 10.84 -22.85 -23.83
C LYS A 396 11.59 -21.64 -23.26
N ILE A 397 10.89 -20.70 -22.60
CA ILE A 397 11.58 -19.51 -22.07
C ILE A 397 12.48 -19.87 -20.90
N VAL A 398 12.07 -20.78 -20.01
CA VAL A 398 12.90 -21.25 -18.91
C VAL A 398 14.18 -21.93 -19.40
N ASP A 399 14.06 -22.80 -20.41
CA ASP A 399 15.21 -23.46 -21.04
C ASP A 399 16.18 -22.45 -21.67
N LEU A 400 15.66 -21.42 -22.38
CA LEU A 400 16.49 -20.37 -23.00
C LEU A 400 17.20 -19.48 -21.97
N VAL A 401 16.53 -19.16 -20.87
CA VAL A 401 17.10 -18.34 -19.78
C VAL A 401 18.09 -19.16 -18.95
N GLY A 402 17.82 -20.45 -18.71
CA GLY A 402 18.71 -21.35 -17.97
C GLY A 402 20.04 -21.60 -18.66
N VAL A 403 20.06 -21.65 -19.98
CA VAL A 403 21.30 -21.83 -20.79
C VAL A 403 22.22 -20.59 -20.70
N GLN A 404 21.68 -19.40 -20.50
CA GLN A 404 22.47 -18.16 -20.37
C GLN A 404 23.08 -17.94 -18.97
N GLY A 405 22.63 -18.65 -17.94
CA GLY A 405 23.14 -18.56 -16.58
C GLY A 405 24.31 -19.48 -16.25
N GLY A 406 24.77 -20.29 -17.20
CA GLY A 406 25.82 -21.31 -17.04
C GLY A 406 27.14 -21.04 -17.77
N ALA A 407 27.43 -19.79 -18.17
CA ALA A 407 28.68 -19.43 -18.86
C ALA A 407 29.50 -18.45 -18.00
#